data_e82974bceba45bf2febc8564acb32eac
#
_entry.id   e82974bceba45bf2febc8564acb32eac
#
_cell.length_a   1.000
_cell.length_b   1.000
_cell.length_c   1.000
_cell.angle_alpha   90.00
_cell.angle_beta   90.00
_cell.angle_gamma   90.00
#
_symmetry.space_group_name_H-M   'P 1'
#
loop_
_entity.id
_entity.type
_entity.pdbx_description
1 polymer ?
#
loop_
_entity_poly.entity_id
_entity_poly.type
_entity_poly.pdbx_seq_one_letter_code
_entity_poly.pdbx_strand_id
1 'polypeptide(L)'
;MKNILYLHGLHSHLSQPKLEVLKQYGMVKAPEFNYFKTTHVIAQLIKQFEEGDIDCVMGSSMGGFVGYYVAQALGVPALLFNPALPYRSVEQGVPTIETVHTAPVHFVLGVEDEVVKAKDTLHFIAEKMPTPSLYHIHLRPGLGHRIPMPVFQEEVWRFFNFKTLNFLKE
;
A
#
# COMPACT_ATOMS: atom_id res chain seq x y z
N MET A 1 -10.50 0.87 17.87
CA MET A 1 -9.31 0.10 17.44
C MET A 1 -9.36 0.06 15.93
N LYS A 2 -8.27 0.33 15.22
CA LYS A 2 -8.27 0.35 13.74
C LYS A 2 -8.26 -1.06 13.15
N ASN A 3 -8.91 -1.23 12.00
CA ASN A 3 -8.85 -2.45 11.20
C ASN A 3 -7.83 -2.25 10.07
N ILE A 4 -6.72 -2.96 10.13
CA ILE A 4 -5.61 -2.85 9.18
C ILE A 4 -5.67 -4.02 8.21
N LEU A 5 -5.80 -3.75 6.92
CA LEU A 5 -5.65 -4.76 5.88
C LEU A 5 -4.20 -4.78 5.41
N TYR A 6 -3.50 -5.89 5.61
CA TYR A 6 -2.13 -6.07 5.11
C TYR A 6 -2.09 -7.03 3.92
N LEU A 7 -1.45 -6.62 2.84
CA LEU A 7 -1.33 -7.37 1.59
C LEU A 7 0.14 -7.70 1.30
N HIS A 8 0.45 -8.98 1.25
CA HIS A 8 1.81 -9.47 1.06
C HIS A 8 2.30 -9.33 -0.40
N GLY A 9 3.62 -9.34 -0.59
CA GLY A 9 4.24 -9.42 -1.92
C GLY A 9 4.12 -10.82 -2.55
N LEU A 10 4.58 -10.94 -3.81
CA LEU A 10 4.31 -12.08 -4.68
C LEU A 10 4.70 -13.45 -4.09
N HIS A 11 5.82 -13.59 -3.43
CA HIS A 11 6.30 -14.83 -2.84
C HIS A 11 6.52 -14.71 -1.32
N SER A 12 5.67 -13.94 -0.66
CA SER A 12 5.85 -13.63 0.75
C SER A 12 4.54 -13.75 1.54
N HIS A 13 4.64 -13.56 2.81
CA HIS A 13 3.52 -13.49 3.76
C HIS A 13 3.82 -12.43 4.81
N LEU A 14 2.85 -12.09 5.63
CA LEU A 14 3.07 -11.23 6.79
C LEU A 14 3.85 -12.02 7.85
N SER A 15 5.12 -11.67 8.06
CA SER A 15 5.94 -12.32 9.08
C SER A 15 5.47 -11.96 10.49
N GLN A 16 5.68 -12.88 11.45
CA GLN A 16 5.30 -12.66 12.85
C GLN A 16 5.83 -11.35 13.43
N PRO A 17 7.13 -10.96 13.24
CA PRO A 17 7.61 -9.68 13.75
C PRO A 17 6.85 -8.47 13.19
N LYS A 18 6.50 -8.47 11.90
CA LYS A 18 5.71 -7.38 11.30
C LYS A 18 4.27 -7.36 11.82
N LEU A 19 3.67 -8.53 12.01
CA LEU A 19 2.35 -8.66 12.60
C LEU A 19 2.31 -8.06 14.02
N GLU A 20 3.30 -8.32 14.86
CA GLU A 20 3.36 -7.78 16.22
C GLU A 20 3.51 -6.24 16.23
N VAL A 21 4.20 -5.67 15.25
CA VAL A 21 4.24 -4.21 15.07
C VAL A 21 2.84 -3.67 14.74
N LEU A 22 2.15 -4.27 13.77
CA LEU A 22 0.84 -3.79 13.34
C LEU A 22 -0.22 -3.94 14.44
N LYS A 23 -0.18 -5.00 15.24
CA LYS A 23 -1.10 -5.22 16.36
C LYS A 23 -1.06 -4.11 17.42
N GLN A 24 0.03 -3.34 17.51
CA GLN A 24 0.10 -2.18 18.41
C GLN A 24 -0.86 -1.07 17.98
N TYR A 25 -1.26 -1.04 16.71
CA TYR A 25 -2.12 -0.01 16.12
C TYR A 25 -3.55 -0.46 15.84
N GLY A 26 -3.79 -1.77 15.76
CA GLY A 26 -5.13 -2.26 15.45
C GLY A 26 -5.26 -3.76 15.25
N MET A 27 -6.45 -4.17 14.85
CA MET A 27 -6.71 -5.54 14.38
C MET A 27 -6.18 -5.70 12.96
N VAL A 28 -5.45 -6.80 12.71
CA VAL A 28 -4.81 -7.06 11.42
C VAL A 28 -5.54 -8.15 10.67
N LYS A 29 -6.02 -7.82 9.49
CA LYS A 29 -6.53 -8.78 8.49
C LYS A 29 -5.43 -8.94 7.43
N ALA A 30 -4.88 -10.14 7.28
CA ALA A 30 -3.79 -10.42 6.35
C ALA A 30 -4.11 -11.67 5.53
N PRO A 31 -5.05 -11.59 4.57
CA PRO A 31 -5.39 -12.73 3.73
C PRO A 31 -4.20 -13.14 2.86
N GLU A 32 -4.04 -14.44 2.65
CA GLU A 32 -3.01 -14.98 1.76
C GLU A 32 -3.59 -15.26 0.38
N PHE A 33 -2.85 -14.88 -0.64
CA PHE A 33 -3.23 -15.09 -2.04
C PHE A 33 -2.13 -15.80 -2.81
N ASN A 34 -2.54 -16.66 -3.72
CA ASN A 34 -1.67 -17.14 -4.78
C ASN A 34 -1.92 -16.27 -6.03
N TYR A 35 -1.16 -15.22 -6.19
CA TYR A 35 -1.30 -14.27 -7.31
C TYR A 35 -1.13 -14.91 -8.69
N PHE A 36 -0.43 -16.04 -8.79
CA PHE A 36 -0.28 -16.78 -10.06
C PHE A 36 -1.56 -17.53 -10.46
N LYS A 37 -2.38 -17.91 -9.48
CA LYS A 37 -3.61 -18.65 -9.71
C LYS A 37 -4.85 -17.76 -9.71
N THR A 38 -4.77 -16.59 -9.07
CA THR A 38 -5.88 -15.68 -8.88
C THR A 38 -5.58 -14.34 -9.52
N THR A 39 -6.24 -14.04 -10.63
CA THR A 39 -6.01 -12.80 -11.40
C THR A 39 -6.96 -11.64 -11.03
N HIS A 40 -7.88 -11.86 -10.08
CA HIS A 40 -8.91 -10.88 -9.69
C HIS A 40 -8.90 -10.58 -8.19
N VAL A 41 -7.71 -10.57 -7.57
CA VAL A 41 -7.56 -10.34 -6.12
C VAL A 41 -8.13 -9.00 -5.70
N ILE A 42 -7.93 -7.94 -6.51
CA ILE A 42 -8.47 -6.60 -6.22
C ILE A 42 -9.99 -6.64 -6.10
N ALA A 43 -10.67 -7.18 -7.12
CA ALA A 43 -12.14 -7.25 -7.13
C ALA A 43 -12.69 -8.14 -6.01
N GLN A 44 -11.99 -9.23 -5.67
CA GLN A 44 -12.35 -10.09 -4.54
C GLN A 44 -12.27 -9.35 -3.21
N LEU A 45 -11.20 -8.59 -2.97
CA LEU A 45 -11.04 -7.82 -1.74
C LEU A 45 -12.06 -6.68 -1.62
N ILE A 46 -12.32 -5.96 -2.72
CA ILE A 46 -13.34 -4.90 -2.74
C ILE A 46 -14.72 -5.49 -2.41
N LYS A 47 -15.04 -6.67 -2.94
CA LYS A 47 -16.31 -7.35 -2.63
C LYS A 47 -16.37 -7.91 -1.20
N GLN A 48 -15.23 -8.30 -0.65
CA GLN A 48 -15.15 -8.90 0.69
C GLN A 48 -15.30 -7.89 1.81
N PHE A 49 -14.85 -6.65 1.59
CA PHE A 49 -14.85 -5.60 2.59
C PHE A 49 -15.80 -4.48 2.18
N GLU A 50 -16.78 -4.20 3.03
CA GLU A 50 -17.70 -3.09 2.89
C GLU A 50 -17.09 -1.79 3.46
N GLU A 51 -17.76 -0.67 3.23
CA GLU A 51 -17.37 0.61 3.81
C GLU A 51 -17.34 0.52 5.34
N GLY A 52 -16.23 0.95 5.93
CA GLY A 52 -16.01 0.92 7.38
C GLY A 52 -15.41 -0.38 7.94
N ASP A 53 -15.31 -1.45 7.14
CA ASP A 53 -14.67 -2.71 7.59
C ASP A 53 -13.15 -2.60 7.74
N ILE A 54 -12.54 -1.68 6.99
CA ILE A 54 -11.10 -1.43 6.95
C ILE A 54 -10.86 0.06 7.16
N ASP A 55 -9.94 0.40 8.05
CA ASP A 55 -9.51 1.79 8.32
C ASP A 55 -8.28 2.20 7.54
N CYS A 56 -7.44 1.25 7.15
CA CYS A 56 -6.29 1.51 6.29
C CYS A 56 -5.78 0.23 5.62
N VAL A 57 -5.10 0.41 4.48
CA VAL A 57 -4.45 -0.68 3.74
C VAL A 57 -2.94 -0.52 3.81
N MET A 58 -2.24 -1.63 4.04
CA MET A 58 -0.78 -1.68 3.92
C MET A 58 -0.37 -2.79 2.98
N GLY A 59 0.66 -2.54 2.19
CA GLY A 59 1.11 -3.55 1.24
C GLY A 59 2.54 -3.35 0.77
N SER A 60 3.15 -4.43 0.28
CA SER A 60 4.51 -4.42 -0.25
C SER A 60 4.57 -5.09 -1.60
N SER A 61 5.30 -4.49 -2.55
CA SER A 61 5.51 -5.04 -3.90
C SER A 61 4.18 -5.31 -4.61
N MET A 62 3.86 -6.57 -4.97
CA MET A 62 2.57 -6.97 -5.52
C MET A 62 1.40 -6.60 -4.59
N GLY A 63 1.54 -6.82 -3.29
CA GLY A 63 0.55 -6.39 -2.30
C GLY A 63 0.42 -4.88 -2.21
N GLY A 64 1.48 -4.13 -2.52
CA GLY A 64 1.44 -2.67 -2.67
C GLY A 64 0.64 -2.23 -3.90
N PHE A 65 0.79 -2.95 -5.02
CA PHE A 65 -0.05 -2.73 -6.21
C PHE A 65 -1.53 -2.99 -5.93
N VAL A 66 -1.85 -4.17 -5.40
CA VAL A 66 -3.24 -4.53 -5.05
C VAL A 66 -3.79 -3.55 -4.00
N GLY A 67 -2.99 -3.24 -2.99
CA GLY A 67 -3.35 -2.33 -1.90
C GLY A 67 -3.69 -0.92 -2.35
N TYR A 68 -3.00 -0.41 -3.37
CA TYR A 68 -3.34 0.88 -3.95
C TYR A 68 -4.79 0.92 -4.46
N TYR A 69 -5.17 -0.04 -5.31
CA TYR A 69 -6.51 -0.06 -5.89
C TYR A 69 -7.60 -0.39 -4.88
N VAL A 70 -7.32 -1.29 -3.92
CA VAL A 70 -8.25 -1.60 -2.84
C VAL A 70 -8.48 -0.38 -1.95
N ALA A 71 -7.42 0.33 -1.56
CA ALA A 71 -7.53 1.55 -0.76
C ALA A 71 -8.33 2.65 -1.48
N GLN A 72 -8.09 2.82 -2.79
CA GLN A 72 -8.86 3.77 -3.60
C GLN A 72 -10.36 3.39 -3.65
N ALA A 73 -10.68 2.12 -3.84
CA ALA A 73 -12.06 1.67 -3.91
C ALA A 73 -12.79 1.78 -2.55
N LEU A 74 -12.10 1.53 -1.45
CA LEU A 74 -12.66 1.62 -0.10
C LEU A 74 -12.60 3.04 0.50
N GLY A 75 -11.92 3.98 -0.15
CA GLY A 75 -11.79 5.35 0.35
C GLY A 75 -10.95 5.48 1.63
N VAL A 76 -9.96 4.62 1.82
CA VAL A 76 -9.16 4.57 3.05
C VAL A 76 -7.69 4.89 2.80
N PRO A 77 -6.95 5.41 3.81
CA PRO A 77 -5.51 5.66 3.69
C PRO A 77 -4.71 4.39 3.40
N ALA A 78 -3.59 4.55 2.69
CA ALA A 78 -2.68 3.44 2.41
C ALA A 78 -1.22 3.75 2.75
N LEU A 79 -0.48 2.71 3.20
CA LEU A 79 0.98 2.71 3.34
C LEU A 79 1.55 1.61 2.44
N LEU A 80 2.28 2.00 1.41
CA LEU A 80 2.72 1.12 0.33
C LEU A 80 4.24 1.12 0.22
N PHE A 81 4.84 -0.05 0.40
CA PHE A 81 6.29 -0.26 0.32
C PHE A 81 6.65 -0.81 -1.06
N ASN A 82 7.49 -0.10 -1.80
CA ASN A 82 7.97 -0.50 -3.13
C ASN A 82 6.84 -1.10 -4.00
N PRO A 83 5.69 -0.43 -4.19
CA PRO A 83 4.53 -1.00 -4.85
C PRO A 83 4.81 -1.26 -6.34
N ALA A 84 4.45 -2.45 -6.83
CA ALA A 84 4.67 -2.88 -8.21
C ALA A 84 3.69 -2.20 -9.20
N LEU A 85 3.56 -0.87 -9.11
CA LEU A 85 2.63 -0.06 -9.92
C LEU A 85 3.06 0.08 -11.37
N PRO A 86 4.35 0.37 -11.68
CA PRO A 86 4.77 0.59 -13.07
C PRO A 86 4.65 -0.68 -13.90
N TYR A 87 5.09 -1.79 -13.36
CA TYR A 87 5.04 -3.10 -13.99
C TYR A 87 5.14 -4.23 -12.97
N ARG A 88 4.66 -5.39 -13.33
CA ARG A 88 4.61 -6.59 -12.49
C ARG A 88 4.71 -7.83 -13.36
N SER A 89 5.31 -8.88 -12.80
CA SER A 89 5.50 -10.15 -13.49
C SER A 89 4.24 -11.03 -13.56
N VAL A 90 3.22 -10.68 -12.78
CA VAL A 90 1.93 -11.40 -12.75
C VAL A 90 0.81 -10.38 -12.93
N GLU A 91 0.01 -10.58 -13.95
CA GLU A 91 -1.12 -9.70 -14.23
C GLU A 91 -2.23 -9.85 -13.19
N GLN A 92 -2.84 -8.72 -12.84
CA GLN A 92 -4.03 -8.64 -12.02
C GLN A 92 -5.03 -7.71 -12.69
N GLY A 93 -6.26 -8.15 -12.80
CA GLY A 93 -7.35 -7.31 -13.30
C GLY A 93 -7.61 -6.15 -12.35
N VAL A 94 -7.57 -4.95 -12.89
CA VAL A 94 -7.94 -3.73 -12.17
C VAL A 94 -9.39 -3.42 -12.49
N PRO A 95 -10.32 -3.46 -11.53
CA PRO A 95 -11.70 -3.08 -11.77
C PRO A 95 -11.81 -1.57 -12.03
N THR A 96 -12.86 -1.16 -12.74
CA THR A 96 -13.21 0.25 -12.84
C THR A 96 -13.60 0.77 -11.45
N ILE A 97 -12.92 1.81 -10.99
CA ILE A 97 -13.24 2.49 -9.74
C ILE A 97 -13.98 3.77 -10.12
N GLU A 98 -15.29 3.78 -9.84
CA GLU A 98 -16.17 4.88 -10.24
C GLU A 98 -15.96 6.15 -9.41
N THR A 99 -15.57 5.98 -8.14
CA THR A 99 -15.39 7.09 -7.21
C THR A 99 -13.90 7.31 -6.91
N VAL A 100 -13.39 8.49 -7.22
CA VAL A 100 -12.03 8.89 -6.82
C VAL A 100 -12.07 9.40 -5.38
N HIS A 101 -11.46 8.66 -4.48
CA HIS A 101 -11.33 9.05 -3.09
C HIS A 101 -10.06 9.88 -2.86
N THR A 102 -10.13 10.82 -1.93
CA THR A 102 -9.02 11.71 -1.56
C THR A 102 -8.22 11.23 -0.34
N ALA A 103 -8.42 9.98 0.06
CA ALA A 103 -7.68 9.39 1.17
C ALA A 103 -6.16 9.38 0.88
N PRO A 104 -5.30 9.74 1.86
CA PRO A 104 -3.88 9.88 1.63
C PRO A 104 -3.20 8.53 1.34
N VAL A 105 -2.28 8.53 0.38
CA VAL A 105 -1.44 7.37 0.07
C VAL A 105 0.02 7.70 0.40
N HIS A 106 0.61 6.91 1.27
CA HIS A 106 2.01 7.00 1.65
C HIS A 106 2.82 5.96 0.89
N PHE A 107 3.75 6.43 0.07
CA PHE A 107 4.70 5.60 -0.67
C PHE A 107 6.05 5.60 0.02
N VAL A 108 6.57 4.44 0.32
CA VAL A 108 7.95 4.23 0.78
C VAL A 108 8.71 3.55 -0.34
N LEU A 109 9.62 4.28 -0.96
CA LEU A 109 10.35 3.84 -2.15
C LEU A 109 11.84 3.68 -1.84
N GLY A 110 12.35 2.47 -2.01
CA GLY A 110 13.77 2.17 -1.88
C GLY A 110 14.55 2.70 -3.08
N VAL A 111 15.55 3.56 -2.82
CA VAL A 111 16.40 4.10 -3.88
C VAL A 111 17.23 3.00 -4.54
N GLU A 112 17.58 1.95 -3.79
CA GLU A 112 18.38 0.82 -4.23
C GLU A 112 17.52 -0.40 -4.60
N ASP A 113 16.21 -0.21 -4.81
CA ASP A 113 15.34 -1.28 -5.27
C ASP A 113 15.58 -1.58 -6.77
N GLU A 114 16.16 -2.76 -7.03
CA GLU A 114 16.44 -3.25 -8.39
C GLU A 114 15.25 -4.02 -8.99
N VAL A 115 14.23 -4.34 -8.19
CA VAL A 115 13.03 -5.08 -8.63
C VAL A 115 11.94 -4.11 -9.06
N VAL A 116 11.60 -3.15 -8.19
CA VAL A 116 10.65 -2.07 -8.49
C VAL A 116 11.37 -0.74 -8.31
N LYS A 117 11.95 -0.23 -9.38
CA LYS A 117 12.79 0.97 -9.31
C LYS A 117 11.97 2.19 -8.89
N ALA A 118 12.46 2.91 -7.90
CA ALA A 118 11.80 4.10 -7.36
C ALA A 118 11.46 5.12 -8.46
N LYS A 119 12.37 5.34 -9.42
CA LYS A 119 12.16 6.28 -10.53
C LYS A 119 10.93 5.92 -11.39
N ASP A 120 10.71 4.61 -11.62
CA ASP A 120 9.62 4.16 -12.48
C ASP A 120 8.27 4.29 -11.72
N THR A 121 8.28 4.07 -10.40
CA THR A 121 7.11 4.33 -9.55
C THR A 121 6.79 5.82 -9.48
N LEU A 122 7.78 6.70 -9.35
CA LEU A 122 7.59 8.15 -9.38
C LEU A 122 6.99 8.62 -10.72
N HIS A 123 7.49 8.08 -11.82
CA HIS A 123 6.97 8.37 -13.15
C HIS A 123 5.50 7.91 -13.28
N PHE A 124 5.19 6.71 -12.80
CA PHE A 124 3.82 6.21 -12.77
C PHE A 124 2.90 7.11 -11.93
N ILE A 125 3.34 7.55 -10.75
CA ILE A 125 2.57 8.46 -9.90
C ILE A 125 2.29 9.77 -10.65
N ALA A 126 3.31 10.36 -11.26
CA ALA A 126 3.18 11.64 -11.96
C ALA A 126 2.25 11.58 -13.18
N GLU A 127 2.23 10.47 -13.91
CA GLU A 127 1.47 10.38 -15.16
C GLU A 127 0.09 9.74 -15.03
N LYS A 128 -0.06 8.78 -14.12
CA LYS A 128 -1.22 7.88 -14.10
C LYS A 128 -2.14 8.08 -12.92
N MET A 129 -1.67 8.74 -11.86
CA MET A 129 -2.51 8.89 -10.69
C MET A 129 -3.42 10.10 -10.78
N PRO A 130 -4.70 9.95 -10.38
CA PRO A 130 -5.66 11.04 -10.48
C PRO A 130 -5.32 12.20 -9.55
N THR A 131 -5.60 13.41 -10.00
CA THR A 131 -5.57 14.63 -9.19
C THR A 131 -7.01 15.13 -8.93
N PRO A 132 -7.36 15.66 -7.75
CA PRO A 132 -6.47 15.85 -6.60
C PRO A 132 -6.37 14.61 -5.73
N SER A 133 -5.17 14.19 -5.40
CA SER A 133 -4.91 13.11 -4.43
C SER A 133 -3.77 13.52 -3.51
N LEU A 134 -3.86 13.12 -2.25
CA LEU A 134 -2.81 13.39 -1.27
C LEU A 134 -1.78 12.26 -1.31
N TYR A 135 -0.62 12.52 -1.89
CA TYR A 135 0.50 11.58 -1.93
C TYR A 135 1.63 12.05 -1.02
N HIS A 136 2.09 11.15 -0.17
CA HIS A 136 3.28 11.33 0.63
C HIS A 136 4.33 10.35 0.13
N ILE A 137 5.43 10.85 -0.40
CA ILE A 137 6.49 10.01 -0.98
C ILE A 137 7.73 10.10 -0.12
N HIS A 138 8.15 8.97 0.45
CA HIS A 138 9.38 8.85 1.19
C HIS A 138 10.38 8.03 0.39
N LEU A 139 11.35 8.71 -0.22
CA LEU A 139 12.49 8.07 -0.86
C LEU A 139 13.52 7.70 0.21
N ARG A 140 13.87 6.41 0.29
CA ARG A 140 14.79 5.90 1.29
C ARG A 140 16.12 5.44 0.68
N PRO A 141 17.20 6.21 0.84
CA PRO A 141 18.55 5.75 0.52
C PRO A 141 18.91 4.50 1.34
N GLY A 142 19.65 3.57 0.75
CA GLY A 142 20.03 2.32 1.39
C GLY A 142 18.93 1.27 1.48
N LEU A 143 17.72 1.57 1.03
CA LEU A 143 16.62 0.61 1.00
C LEU A 143 16.51 -0.06 -0.37
N GLY A 144 16.63 -1.40 -0.38
CA GLY A 144 16.33 -2.25 -1.54
C GLY A 144 14.87 -2.73 -1.54
N HIS A 145 14.61 -3.82 -2.29
CA HIS A 145 13.25 -4.34 -2.46
C HIS A 145 12.65 -4.91 -1.17
N ARG A 146 13.45 -5.59 -0.35
CA ARG A 146 13.01 -6.15 0.93
C ARG A 146 12.99 -5.07 2.00
N ILE A 147 11.92 -5.04 2.79
CA ILE A 147 11.75 -4.05 3.85
C ILE A 147 12.26 -4.60 5.17
N PRO A 148 13.41 -4.13 5.67
CA PRO A 148 13.94 -4.53 6.98
C PRO A 148 13.01 -4.10 8.13
N MET A 149 13.06 -4.83 9.23
CA MET A 149 12.20 -4.54 10.38
C MET A 149 12.32 -3.11 10.92
N PRO A 150 13.52 -2.53 11.09
CA PRO A 150 13.62 -1.15 11.55
C PRO A 150 12.93 -0.15 10.64
N VAL A 151 13.06 -0.32 9.31
CA VAL A 151 12.37 0.52 8.32
C VAL A 151 10.87 0.32 8.40
N PHE A 152 10.40 -0.92 8.48
CA PHE A 152 8.98 -1.21 8.61
C PHE A 152 8.37 -0.56 9.86
N GLN A 153 9.02 -0.70 11.02
CA GLN A 153 8.57 -0.09 12.28
C GLN A 153 8.50 1.44 12.19
N GLU A 154 9.55 2.06 11.65
CA GLU A 154 9.61 3.52 11.49
C GLU A 154 8.49 4.03 10.59
N GLU A 155 8.28 3.42 9.41
CA GLU A 155 7.28 3.89 8.46
C GLU A 155 5.84 3.63 8.94
N VAL A 156 5.59 2.51 9.62
CA VAL A 156 4.30 2.25 10.28
C VAL A 156 4.03 3.29 11.36
N TRP A 157 5.04 3.59 12.19
CA TRP A 157 4.91 4.62 13.22
C TRP A 157 4.62 5.99 12.58
N ARG A 158 5.37 6.37 11.55
CA ARG A 158 5.15 7.63 10.80
C ARG A 158 3.73 7.71 10.25
N PHE A 159 3.25 6.64 9.63
CA PHE A 159 1.93 6.58 9.04
C PHE A 159 0.81 6.82 10.06
N PHE A 160 0.87 6.18 11.22
CA PHE A 160 -0.15 6.35 12.25
C PHE A 160 -0.02 7.66 13.05
N ASN A 161 1.16 8.26 13.09
CA ASN A 161 1.42 9.52 13.78
C ASN A 161 1.50 10.72 12.81
N PHE A 162 1.28 10.49 11.54
CA PHE A 162 1.26 11.53 10.55
C PHE A 162 0.07 12.46 10.83
N LYS A 163 0.36 13.60 11.49
CA LYS A 163 -0.60 14.68 11.55
C LYS A 163 -0.65 15.28 10.17
N THR A 164 -1.80 15.19 9.53
CA THR A 164 -2.06 15.94 8.30
C THR A 164 -1.69 17.38 8.61
N LEU A 165 -0.54 17.84 8.14
CA LEU A 165 -0.17 19.22 8.19
C LEU A 165 -1.27 19.95 7.43
N ASN A 166 -2.04 20.78 8.13
CA ASN A 166 -3.06 21.65 7.55
C ASN A 166 -2.37 22.68 6.64
N PHE A 167 -1.88 22.25 5.47
CA PHE A 167 -1.39 23.15 4.44
C PHE A 167 -2.49 23.79 3.61
N LEU A 168 -3.77 23.64 4.01
CA LEU A 168 -4.91 24.22 3.33
C LEU A 168 -5.74 25.12 4.26
N LYS A 169 -5.08 25.86 5.16
CA LYS A 169 -5.68 26.98 5.87
C LYS A 169 -4.76 28.19 5.76
N GLU A 170 -4.75 28.80 4.61
CA GLU A 170 -4.55 30.24 4.37
C GLU A 170 -5.29 30.64 3.12
#